data_278e89ec0ed1cf75c153447bc402b40f
#
_entry.id   278e89ec0ed1cf75c153447bc402b40f
#
_cell.length_a   1.000
_cell.length_b   1.000
_cell.length_c   1.000
_cell.angle_alpha   90.00
_cell.angle_beta   90.00
_cell.angle_gamma   90.00
#
_symmetry.space_group_name_H-M   'P 1'
#
loop_
_entity.id
_entity.type
_entity.pdbx_description
1 polymer ?
#
loop_
_entity_poly.entity_id
_entity_poly.type
_entity_poly.pdbx_seq_one_letter_code
_entity_poly.pdbx_strand_id
1 'polypeptide(L)'
;NQRFPRADLRPVEALLREQWSPEQICGQLRDSLRISHETIYRHVWRDRILGGSLYTYLRGARKRRRKRYGAYDSRGRLAGKRHISERPLAAELRSEIGHWEVDTVIGKGDKHCLVTLVERKTGYVLIGKLRARTKEHTNRRTLRLMRRHPQRFKTITADNGTEFHDYVQLERATGVRFFFATPHHSWERGTSENTNGLIRQYIPKGTSMAKISQHRCNAIARVLNNRPRKRLGFK
;
A
#
# COMPACT_ATOMS: atom_id res chain seq x y z
N ASN A 1 3.06 -23.12 -29.16
CA ASN A 1 3.98 -22.21 -28.44
C ASN A 1 4.34 -21.02 -29.36
N GLN A 2 3.50 -19.95 -29.37
CA GLN A 2 3.87 -18.72 -30.05
C GLN A 2 5.10 -18.12 -29.34
N ARG A 3 6.24 -18.14 -30.00
CA ARG A 3 7.44 -17.41 -29.58
C ARG A 3 7.26 -15.96 -30.03
N PHE A 4 6.95 -15.07 -29.09
CA PHE A 4 6.91 -13.64 -29.39
C PHE A 4 8.30 -13.16 -29.81
N PRO A 5 8.47 -12.46 -30.94
CA PRO A 5 9.72 -11.86 -31.33
C PRO A 5 10.24 -10.91 -30.24
N ARG A 6 11.56 -10.78 -30.11
CA ARG A 6 12.19 -9.92 -29.07
C ARG A 6 11.74 -8.45 -29.18
N ALA A 7 11.36 -8.03 -30.38
CA ALA A 7 10.83 -6.70 -30.67
C ALA A 7 9.50 -6.41 -29.96
N ASP A 8 8.62 -7.42 -29.83
CA ASP A 8 7.29 -7.27 -29.27
C ASP A 8 7.29 -7.14 -27.73
N LEU A 9 8.41 -7.45 -27.08
CA LEU A 9 8.54 -7.38 -25.61
C LEU A 9 9.10 -6.04 -25.12
N ARG A 10 9.50 -5.13 -26.01
CA ARG A 10 9.98 -3.79 -25.61
C ARG A 10 8.99 -3.00 -24.75
N PRO A 11 7.68 -2.94 -25.08
CA PRO A 11 6.70 -2.27 -24.23
C PRO A 11 6.56 -2.95 -22.85
N VAL A 12 6.65 -4.28 -22.82
CA VAL A 12 6.63 -5.07 -21.57
C VAL A 12 7.81 -4.71 -20.68
N GLU A 13 9.02 -4.63 -21.24
CA GLU A 13 10.23 -4.27 -20.49
C GLU A 13 10.19 -2.83 -19.98
N ALA A 14 9.67 -1.89 -20.76
CA ALA A 14 9.48 -0.51 -20.32
C ALA A 14 8.59 -0.44 -19.08
N LEU A 15 7.44 -1.12 -19.08
CA LEU A 15 6.52 -1.16 -17.94
C LEU A 15 7.09 -1.94 -16.75
N LEU A 16 7.89 -2.99 -17.00
CA LEU A 16 8.62 -3.67 -15.92
C LEU A 16 9.59 -2.71 -15.21
N ARG A 17 10.34 -1.87 -15.97
CA ARG A 17 11.24 -0.85 -15.40
C ARG A 17 10.50 0.19 -14.58
N GLU A 18 9.23 0.48 -14.89
CA GLU A 18 8.33 1.28 -14.07
C GLU A 18 7.79 0.51 -12.86
N GLN A 19 8.28 -0.71 -12.62
CA GLN A 19 7.91 -1.59 -11.51
C GLN A 19 6.44 -2.04 -11.52
N TRP A 20 5.83 -2.13 -12.70
CA TRP A 20 4.52 -2.75 -12.85
C TRP A 20 4.63 -4.28 -12.69
N SER A 21 3.59 -4.90 -12.14
CA SER A 21 3.55 -6.35 -12.09
C SER A 21 3.23 -6.95 -13.47
N PRO A 22 3.69 -8.18 -13.78
CA PRO A 22 3.31 -8.86 -15.02
C PRO A 22 1.80 -8.89 -15.28
N GLU A 23 0.98 -9.06 -14.23
CA GLU A 23 -0.48 -9.05 -14.34
C GLU A 23 -1.01 -7.65 -14.74
N GLN A 24 -0.45 -6.57 -14.20
CA GLN A 24 -0.80 -5.19 -14.58
C GLN A 24 -0.43 -4.91 -16.05
N ILE A 25 0.74 -5.36 -16.47
CA ILE A 25 1.22 -5.21 -17.85
C ILE A 25 0.30 -5.94 -18.82
N CYS A 26 -0.08 -7.19 -18.53
CA CYS A 26 -1.04 -7.94 -19.36
C CYS A 26 -2.39 -7.22 -19.46
N GLY A 27 -2.89 -6.69 -18.34
CA GLY A 27 -4.15 -5.96 -18.33
C GLY A 27 -4.11 -4.66 -19.14
N GLN A 28 -3.00 -3.93 -19.07
CA GLN A 28 -2.80 -2.67 -19.81
C GLN A 28 -2.62 -2.88 -21.30
N LEU A 29 -1.87 -3.91 -21.66
CA LEU A 29 -1.51 -4.17 -23.09
C LEU A 29 -2.49 -5.12 -23.77
N ARG A 30 -3.59 -5.55 -23.13
CA ARG A 30 -4.50 -6.59 -23.63
C ARG A 30 -5.01 -6.35 -25.05
N ASP A 31 -5.21 -5.08 -25.43
CA ASP A 31 -5.76 -4.69 -26.72
C ASP A 31 -4.67 -4.58 -27.83
N SER A 32 -3.41 -4.37 -27.44
CA SER A 32 -2.26 -4.24 -28.34
C SER A 32 -1.36 -5.47 -28.38
N LEU A 33 -1.26 -6.20 -27.27
CA LEU A 33 -0.38 -7.37 -27.12
C LEU A 33 -1.05 -8.44 -26.26
N ARG A 34 -1.48 -9.55 -26.88
CA ARG A 34 -2.02 -10.71 -26.16
C ARG A 34 -0.90 -11.55 -25.57
N ILE A 35 -0.49 -11.20 -24.36
CA ILE A 35 0.57 -11.89 -23.62
C ILE A 35 0.08 -12.31 -22.24
N SER A 36 0.48 -13.51 -21.76
CA SER A 36 0.18 -13.96 -20.41
C SER A 36 1.24 -13.45 -19.43
N HIS A 37 0.85 -13.27 -18.16
CA HIS A 37 1.79 -12.92 -17.09
C HIS A 37 2.88 -13.99 -16.91
N GLU A 38 2.57 -15.25 -17.20
CA GLU A 38 3.54 -16.33 -17.15
C GLU A 38 4.62 -16.18 -18.22
N THR A 39 4.24 -15.78 -19.45
CA THR A 39 5.20 -15.49 -20.53
C THR A 39 6.14 -14.35 -20.12
N ILE A 40 5.62 -13.32 -19.45
CA ILE A 40 6.44 -12.22 -18.92
C ILE A 40 7.40 -12.72 -17.85
N TYR A 41 6.95 -13.57 -16.92
CA TYR A 41 7.83 -14.18 -15.93
C TYR A 41 8.92 -15.04 -16.55
N ARG A 42 8.61 -15.84 -17.57
CA ARG A 42 9.59 -16.63 -18.32
C ARG A 42 10.61 -15.74 -19.02
N HIS A 43 10.18 -14.64 -19.61
CA HIS A 43 11.08 -13.66 -20.23
C HIS A 43 12.05 -13.06 -19.22
N VAL A 44 11.52 -12.57 -18.07
CA VAL A 44 12.33 -12.02 -16.99
C VAL A 44 13.32 -13.04 -16.43
N TRP A 45 12.90 -14.31 -16.34
CA TRP A 45 13.76 -15.39 -15.86
C TRP A 45 14.88 -15.70 -16.83
N ARG A 46 14.56 -15.73 -18.15
CA ARG A 46 15.56 -15.90 -19.21
C ARG A 46 16.56 -14.74 -19.23
N ASP A 47 16.09 -13.50 -19.15
CA ASP A 47 16.94 -12.30 -19.01
C ASP A 47 17.93 -12.47 -17.86
N ARG A 48 17.46 -12.91 -16.70
CA ARG A 48 18.30 -13.15 -15.52
C ARG A 48 19.38 -14.20 -15.78
N ILE A 49 19.05 -15.32 -16.43
CA ILE A 49 20.02 -16.38 -16.77
C ILE A 49 21.11 -15.83 -17.68
N LEU A 50 20.75 -14.92 -18.59
CA LEU A 50 21.67 -14.26 -19.51
C LEU A 50 22.41 -13.05 -18.89
N GLY A 51 22.34 -12.86 -17.54
CA GLY A 51 23.01 -11.77 -16.84
C GLY A 51 22.23 -10.46 -16.83
N GLY A 52 21.00 -10.42 -17.31
CA GLY A 52 20.15 -9.24 -17.32
C GLY A 52 19.59 -8.86 -15.94
N SER A 53 18.93 -7.72 -15.86
CA SER A 53 18.50 -7.09 -14.60
C SER A 53 16.99 -6.93 -14.45
N LEU A 54 16.16 -7.39 -15.38
CA LEU A 54 14.70 -7.19 -15.35
C LEU A 54 14.05 -7.74 -14.07
N TYR A 55 14.56 -8.83 -13.52
CA TYR A 55 14.05 -9.41 -12.28
C TYR A 55 14.12 -8.45 -11.08
N THR A 56 15.03 -7.49 -11.09
CA THR A 56 15.21 -6.53 -9.97
C THR A 56 14.03 -5.58 -9.84
N TYR A 57 13.26 -5.38 -10.90
CA TYR A 57 12.06 -4.55 -10.93
C TYR A 57 10.81 -5.26 -10.41
N LEU A 58 10.86 -6.60 -10.30
CA LEU A 58 9.73 -7.37 -9.78
C LEU A 58 9.58 -7.15 -8.26
N ARG A 59 8.32 -7.13 -7.82
CA ARG A 59 7.99 -7.06 -6.39
C ARG A 59 8.55 -8.28 -5.65
N GLY A 60 9.41 -8.05 -4.69
CA GLY A 60 9.95 -9.13 -3.85
C GLY A 60 11.22 -9.78 -4.36
N ALA A 61 11.81 -9.32 -5.49
CA ALA A 61 13.10 -9.80 -6.00
C ALA A 61 14.22 -9.85 -4.94
N ARG A 62 14.16 -8.95 -3.93
CA ARG A 62 15.12 -8.85 -2.81
C ARG A 62 14.61 -9.48 -1.50
N LYS A 63 13.46 -10.16 -1.48
CA LYS A 63 12.91 -10.76 -0.26
C LYS A 63 13.59 -12.09 0.04
N ARG A 64 14.26 -12.20 1.21
CA ARG A 64 14.63 -13.49 1.79
C ARG A 64 13.43 -14.07 2.55
N ARG A 65 13.15 -15.37 2.39
CA ARG A 65 12.17 -16.08 3.23
C ARG A 65 12.64 -15.99 4.69
N ARG A 66 11.81 -15.45 5.57
CA ARG A 66 12.03 -15.48 7.03
C ARG A 66 11.04 -16.46 7.65
N LYS A 67 11.52 -17.27 8.61
CA LYS A 67 10.65 -18.05 9.50
C LYS A 67 9.75 -17.06 10.27
N ARG A 68 8.45 -17.35 10.36
CA ARG A 68 7.52 -16.59 11.19
C ARG A 68 7.68 -17.04 12.63
N TYR A 69 8.13 -16.16 13.49
CA TYR A 69 8.04 -16.33 14.94
C TYR A 69 6.83 -15.54 15.42
N GLY A 70 6.01 -16.16 16.29
CA GLY A 70 4.92 -15.46 16.97
C GLY A 70 5.49 -14.37 17.87
N ALA A 71 5.00 -13.14 17.76
CA ALA A 71 5.30 -12.06 18.67
C ALA A 71 4.10 -11.86 19.60
N TYR A 72 4.34 -11.85 20.91
CA TYR A 72 3.35 -11.47 21.90
C TYR A 72 3.12 -9.97 21.83
N ASP A 73 1.85 -9.54 21.74
CA ASP A 73 1.48 -8.12 21.69
C ASP A 73 1.01 -7.64 23.07
N SER A 74 1.85 -6.85 23.74
CA SER A 74 1.58 -6.24 25.04
C SER A 74 0.90 -4.87 24.93
N ARG A 75 0.44 -4.44 23.73
CA ARG A 75 -0.18 -3.13 23.54
C ARG A 75 -1.53 -3.06 24.27
N GLY A 76 -1.66 -2.04 25.13
CA GLY A 76 -2.86 -1.80 25.92
C GLY A 76 -4.12 -1.65 25.06
N ARG A 77 -5.24 -2.17 25.56
CA ARG A 77 -6.55 -2.01 24.92
C ARG A 77 -7.12 -0.65 25.31
N LEU A 78 -7.41 0.20 24.33
CA LEU A 78 -8.18 1.42 24.57
C LEU A 78 -9.67 1.06 24.72
N ALA A 79 -10.29 1.44 25.83
CA ALA A 79 -11.72 1.26 26.03
C ALA A 79 -12.54 2.17 25.09
N GLY A 80 -13.76 1.76 24.74
CA GLY A 80 -14.69 2.58 23.95
C GLY A 80 -14.44 2.68 22.46
N LYS A 81 -13.53 1.85 21.91
CA LYS A 81 -13.33 1.77 20.45
C LYS A 81 -14.48 1.05 19.76
N ARG A 82 -14.91 1.57 18.61
CA ARG A 82 -15.78 0.80 17.69
C ARG A 82 -14.98 -0.34 17.08
N HIS A 83 -15.50 -1.54 17.21
CA HIS A 83 -14.88 -2.73 16.62
C HIS A 83 -15.11 -2.77 15.10
N ILE A 84 -14.23 -3.43 14.35
CA ILE A 84 -14.34 -3.56 12.89
C ILE A 84 -15.64 -4.23 12.44
N SER A 85 -16.26 -5.08 13.27
CA SER A 85 -17.56 -5.70 12.99
C SER A 85 -18.71 -4.70 12.92
N GLU A 86 -18.57 -3.53 13.52
CA GLU A 86 -19.56 -2.45 13.48
C GLU A 86 -19.40 -1.57 12.21
N ARG A 87 -18.42 -1.87 11.38
CA ARG A 87 -18.15 -1.14 10.16
C ARG A 87 -19.27 -1.34 9.15
N PRO A 88 -19.69 -0.29 8.39
CA PRO A 88 -20.73 -0.41 7.37
C PRO A 88 -20.43 -1.53 6.37
N LEU A 89 -21.45 -2.28 5.98
CA LEU A 89 -21.34 -3.39 5.01
C LEU A 89 -20.73 -2.92 3.68
N ALA A 90 -21.03 -1.70 3.26
CA ALA A 90 -20.44 -1.09 2.06
C ALA A 90 -18.91 -1.02 2.11
N ALA A 91 -18.33 -0.81 3.31
CA ALA A 91 -16.88 -0.87 3.51
C ALA A 91 -16.36 -2.30 3.38
N GLU A 92 -17.09 -3.30 3.85
CA GLU A 92 -16.70 -4.71 3.75
C GLU A 92 -16.74 -5.18 2.30
N LEU A 93 -17.85 -4.96 1.63
CA LEU A 93 -18.08 -5.32 0.22
C LEU A 93 -17.30 -4.45 -0.76
N ARG A 94 -16.66 -3.36 -0.30
CA ARG A 94 -15.97 -2.36 -1.14
C ARG A 94 -16.88 -1.82 -2.26
N SER A 95 -18.16 -1.68 -1.98
CA SER A 95 -19.18 -1.28 -2.96
C SER A 95 -19.12 0.21 -3.30
N GLU A 96 -18.66 1.04 -2.35
CA GLU A 96 -18.55 2.49 -2.52
C GLU A 96 -17.18 3.05 -2.13
N ILE A 97 -16.90 4.27 -2.58
CA ILE A 97 -15.67 5.01 -2.24
C ILE A 97 -15.86 5.71 -0.89
N GLY A 98 -14.77 5.86 -0.14
CA GLY A 98 -14.74 6.62 1.10
C GLY A 98 -14.39 5.80 2.34
N HIS A 99 -14.12 4.52 2.18
CA HIS A 99 -13.72 3.62 3.24
C HIS A 99 -12.21 3.37 3.18
N TRP A 100 -11.48 3.84 4.21
CA TRP A 100 -10.04 3.86 4.22
C TRP A 100 -9.47 2.92 5.28
N GLU A 101 -8.29 2.42 5.03
CA GLU A 101 -7.43 1.77 6.02
C GLU A 101 -6.25 2.69 6.32
N VAL A 102 -5.96 2.92 7.61
CA VAL A 102 -4.78 3.67 8.05
C VAL A 102 -3.76 2.74 8.68
N ASP A 103 -2.48 2.96 8.38
CA ASP A 103 -1.38 2.19 8.95
C ASP A 103 -0.11 3.04 9.04
N THR A 104 0.91 2.57 9.76
CA THR A 104 2.21 3.21 9.81
C THR A 104 3.32 2.32 9.25
N VAL A 105 4.23 2.92 8.49
CA VAL A 105 5.40 2.24 7.93
C VAL A 105 6.65 2.73 8.65
N ILE A 106 7.20 1.87 9.50
CA ILE A 106 8.33 2.20 10.38
C ILE A 106 9.66 2.05 9.62
N GLY A 107 10.57 2.99 9.84
CA GLY A 107 11.97 2.93 9.40
C GLY A 107 12.86 2.10 10.34
N LYS A 108 14.16 2.19 10.16
CA LYS A 108 15.17 1.61 11.05
C LYS A 108 16.15 2.71 11.50
N GLY A 109 16.48 2.69 12.79
CA GLY A 109 17.52 3.56 13.35
C GLY A 109 17.07 4.98 13.69
N ASP A 110 15.78 5.33 13.49
CA ASP A 110 15.28 6.65 13.85
C ASP A 110 13.78 6.61 14.23
N LYS A 111 13.29 7.74 14.79
CA LYS A 111 11.87 7.89 15.19
C LYS A 111 10.94 8.18 14.01
N HIS A 112 11.50 8.46 12.82
CA HIS A 112 10.71 8.83 11.67
C HIS A 112 9.97 7.64 11.07
N CYS A 113 8.75 7.87 10.61
CA CYS A 113 7.93 6.87 9.95
C CYS A 113 7.02 7.52 8.89
N LEU A 114 6.21 6.70 8.24
CA LEU A 114 5.17 7.18 7.34
C LEU A 114 3.82 6.77 7.89
N VAL A 115 2.80 7.61 7.68
CA VAL A 115 1.40 7.21 7.77
C VAL A 115 0.89 6.96 6.36
N THR A 116 0.14 5.90 6.17
CA THR A 116 -0.49 5.52 4.90
C THR A 116 -2.00 5.47 5.09
N LEU A 117 -2.73 6.05 4.16
CA LEU A 117 -4.18 5.94 4.05
C LEU A 117 -4.48 5.28 2.71
N VAL A 118 -5.17 4.16 2.74
CA VAL A 118 -5.49 3.38 1.52
C VAL A 118 -7.00 3.25 1.41
N GLU A 119 -7.55 3.71 0.30
CA GLU A 119 -8.97 3.60 0.00
C GLU A 119 -9.30 2.16 -0.42
N ARG A 120 -10.31 1.55 0.20
CA ARG A 120 -10.57 0.10 0.11
C ARG A 120 -11.09 -0.35 -1.25
N LYS A 121 -11.95 0.45 -1.90
CA LYS A 121 -12.54 0.11 -3.21
C LYS A 121 -11.52 0.27 -4.33
N THR A 122 -10.89 1.42 -4.40
CA THR A 122 -9.98 1.77 -5.50
C THR A 122 -8.54 1.33 -5.27
N GLY A 123 -8.11 1.23 -4.00
CA GLY A 123 -6.70 1.07 -3.63
C GLY A 123 -5.89 2.36 -3.76
N TYR A 124 -6.56 3.52 -3.90
CA TYR A 124 -5.89 4.82 -3.92
C TYR A 124 -5.14 5.05 -2.61
N VAL A 125 -3.90 5.51 -2.69
CA VAL A 125 -3.03 5.68 -1.52
C VAL A 125 -2.62 7.13 -1.32
N LEU A 126 -2.65 7.56 -0.05
CA LEU A 126 -2.04 8.79 0.43
C LEU A 126 -0.92 8.42 1.40
N ILE A 127 0.22 9.09 1.29
CA ILE A 127 1.41 8.82 2.12
C ILE A 127 1.84 10.11 2.80
N GLY A 128 1.93 10.07 4.13
CA GLY A 128 2.35 11.19 4.95
C GLY A 128 3.65 10.90 5.68
N LYS A 129 4.62 11.84 5.63
CA LYS A 129 5.84 11.79 6.44
C LYS A 129 5.52 12.18 7.88
N LEU A 130 5.97 11.37 8.83
CA LEU A 130 5.94 11.64 10.27
C LEU A 130 7.36 11.83 10.81
N ARG A 131 7.53 12.82 11.69
CA ARG A 131 8.80 13.03 12.43
C ARG A 131 8.96 12.02 13.56
N ALA A 132 7.83 11.60 14.15
CA ALA A 132 7.78 10.57 15.17
C ALA A 132 6.43 9.84 15.10
N ARG A 133 6.40 8.59 15.58
CA ARG A 133 5.19 7.77 15.70
C ARG A 133 4.44 8.11 17.00
N THR A 134 3.89 9.32 17.04
CA THR A 134 3.06 9.78 18.18
C THR A 134 1.65 10.09 17.71
N LYS A 135 0.71 10.15 18.64
CA LYS A 135 -0.70 10.50 18.39
C LYS A 135 -0.82 11.86 17.68
N GLU A 136 -0.11 12.86 18.18
CA GLU A 136 -0.15 14.24 17.70
C GLU A 136 0.37 14.35 16.26
N HIS A 137 1.52 13.73 15.97
CA HIS A 137 2.10 13.74 14.62
C HIS A 137 1.23 12.99 13.64
N THR A 138 0.66 11.85 14.06
CA THR A 138 -0.20 11.02 13.24
C THR A 138 -1.50 11.74 12.93
N ASN A 139 -2.19 12.28 13.94
CA ASN A 139 -3.42 13.04 13.75
C ASN A 139 -3.23 14.26 12.88
N ARG A 140 -2.24 15.10 13.17
CA ARG A 140 -1.95 16.29 12.38
C ARG A 140 -1.66 15.97 10.91
N ARG A 141 -0.90 14.91 10.65
CA ARG A 141 -0.58 14.50 9.28
C ARG A 141 -1.77 13.88 8.58
N THR A 142 -2.51 13.01 9.24
CA THR A 142 -3.73 12.39 8.71
C THR A 142 -4.75 13.46 8.33
N LEU A 143 -5.03 14.42 9.24
CA LEU A 143 -5.93 15.52 8.95
C LEU A 143 -5.50 16.35 7.73
N ARG A 144 -4.19 16.63 7.60
CA ARG A 144 -3.66 17.36 6.43
C ARG A 144 -3.83 16.58 5.12
N LEU A 145 -3.71 15.26 5.15
CA LEU A 145 -3.97 14.42 3.98
C LEU A 145 -5.46 14.38 3.62
N MET A 146 -6.34 14.27 4.63
CA MET A 146 -7.80 14.25 4.44
C MET A 146 -8.33 15.55 3.84
N ARG A 147 -7.84 16.70 4.32
CA ARG A 147 -8.26 18.04 3.84
C ARG A 147 -8.01 18.26 2.36
N ARG A 148 -7.13 17.49 1.72
CA ARG A 148 -6.91 17.56 0.26
C ARG A 148 -8.00 16.82 -0.54
N HIS A 149 -8.81 15.99 0.14
CA HIS A 149 -9.87 15.18 -0.47
C HIS A 149 -11.08 15.07 0.48
N PRO A 150 -11.66 16.19 0.95
CA PRO A 150 -12.59 16.20 2.10
C PRO A 150 -13.83 15.34 1.88
N GLN A 151 -14.34 15.27 0.67
CA GLN A 151 -15.59 14.55 0.34
C GLN A 151 -15.40 13.03 0.19
N ARG A 152 -14.17 12.51 0.37
CA ARG A 152 -13.82 11.11 0.10
C ARG A 152 -13.58 10.28 1.35
N PHE A 153 -13.92 10.78 2.53
CA PHE A 153 -13.70 10.08 3.79
C PHE A 153 -15.03 9.85 4.52
N LYS A 154 -15.47 8.59 4.58
CA LYS A 154 -16.64 8.14 5.34
C LYS A 154 -16.21 7.41 6.61
N THR A 155 -15.30 6.44 6.45
CA THR A 155 -14.75 5.67 7.56
C THR A 155 -13.25 5.46 7.44
N ILE A 156 -12.59 5.29 8.57
CA ILE A 156 -11.18 4.88 8.66
C ILE A 156 -11.09 3.64 9.54
N THR A 157 -10.42 2.60 9.06
CA THR A 157 -10.09 1.40 9.83
C THR A 157 -8.62 1.43 10.22
N ALA A 158 -8.32 1.38 11.52
CA ALA A 158 -6.97 1.34 12.09
C ALA A 158 -6.67 0.01 12.76
N ASP A 159 -5.39 -0.25 13.07
CA ASP A 159 -5.04 -1.25 14.08
C ASP A 159 -5.12 -0.66 15.49
N ASN A 160 -4.73 -1.48 16.49
CA ASN A 160 -4.71 -1.05 17.87
C ASN A 160 -3.41 -0.31 18.25
N GLY A 161 -2.68 0.25 17.26
CA GLY A 161 -1.47 1.03 17.52
C GLY A 161 -1.75 2.27 18.36
N THR A 162 -0.85 2.54 19.33
CA THR A 162 -1.01 3.67 20.27
C THR A 162 -1.03 5.02 19.56
N GLU A 163 -0.44 5.12 18.37
CA GLU A 163 -0.46 6.31 17.53
C GLU A 163 -1.85 6.68 16.99
N PHE A 164 -2.83 5.76 17.06
CA PHE A 164 -4.22 5.99 16.68
C PHE A 164 -5.16 6.20 17.85
N HIS A 165 -4.65 6.20 19.09
CA HIS A 165 -5.50 6.27 20.30
C HIS A 165 -6.22 7.62 20.48
N ASP A 166 -5.78 8.66 19.77
CA ASP A 166 -6.41 9.98 19.82
C ASP A 166 -7.31 10.24 18.58
N TYR A 167 -7.88 9.18 18.02
CA TYR A 167 -8.73 9.20 16.82
C TYR A 167 -9.97 10.09 16.98
N VAL A 168 -10.48 10.27 18.20
CA VAL A 168 -11.66 11.10 18.51
C VAL A 168 -11.45 12.54 18.04
N GLN A 169 -10.24 13.07 18.08
CA GLN A 169 -9.93 14.40 17.56
C GLN A 169 -10.12 14.46 16.04
N LEU A 170 -9.75 13.39 15.30
CA LEU A 170 -9.98 13.30 13.86
C LEU A 170 -11.48 13.18 13.55
N GLU A 171 -12.23 12.37 14.31
CA GLU A 171 -13.68 12.25 14.16
C GLU A 171 -14.37 13.60 14.34
N ARG A 172 -14.03 14.34 15.41
CA ARG A 172 -14.58 15.68 15.69
C ARG A 172 -14.25 16.69 14.59
N ALA A 173 -13.03 16.63 14.05
CA ALA A 173 -12.55 17.59 13.06
C ALA A 173 -13.06 17.32 11.64
N THR A 174 -13.52 16.11 11.33
CA THR A 174 -13.80 15.68 9.94
C THR A 174 -15.15 14.97 9.76
N GLY A 175 -15.82 14.57 10.83
CA GLY A 175 -17.03 13.76 10.78
C GLY A 175 -16.80 12.28 10.37
N VAL A 176 -15.56 11.87 10.09
CA VAL A 176 -15.21 10.49 9.74
C VAL A 176 -15.38 9.58 10.94
N ARG A 177 -15.84 8.34 10.73
CA ARG A 177 -15.96 7.33 11.79
C ARG A 177 -14.77 6.38 11.78
N PHE A 178 -14.16 6.16 12.95
CA PHE A 178 -13.07 5.20 13.12
C PHE A 178 -13.57 3.85 13.58
N PHE A 179 -12.92 2.80 13.06
CA PHE A 179 -13.12 1.41 13.45
C PHE A 179 -11.76 0.76 13.68
N PHE A 180 -11.70 -0.22 14.58
CA PHE A 180 -10.45 -0.86 14.95
C PHE A 180 -10.50 -2.36 14.66
N ALA A 181 -9.44 -2.84 14.02
CA ALA A 181 -9.29 -4.26 13.70
C ALA A 181 -9.12 -5.09 14.97
N THR A 182 -9.52 -6.35 14.89
CA THR A 182 -9.26 -7.35 15.93
C THR A 182 -7.73 -7.48 16.15
N PRO A 183 -7.26 -7.49 17.38
CA PRO A 183 -5.84 -7.75 17.66
C PRO A 183 -5.37 -9.04 16.99
N HIS A 184 -4.18 -9.00 16.39
CA HIS A 184 -3.57 -10.13 15.66
C HIS A 184 -4.25 -10.57 14.35
N HIS A 185 -5.36 -9.95 13.94
CA HIS A 185 -6.07 -10.25 12.69
C HIS A 185 -5.61 -9.33 11.56
N SER A 186 -4.36 -9.47 11.12
CA SER A 186 -3.77 -8.62 10.07
C SER A 186 -4.53 -8.71 8.73
N TRP A 187 -5.20 -9.83 8.46
CA TRP A 187 -5.98 -10.03 7.23
C TRP A 187 -7.21 -9.11 7.11
N GLU A 188 -7.73 -8.60 8.23
CA GLU A 188 -8.83 -7.62 8.24
C GLU A 188 -8.43 -6.29 7.57
N ARG A 189 -7.10 -6.03 7.47
CA ARG A 189 -6.50 -4.84 6.85
C ARG A 189 -5.58 -5.20 5.68
N GLY A 190 -5.94 -6.22 4.91
CA GLY A 190 -5.13 -6.72 3.80
C GLY A 190 -4.84 -5.67 2.71
N THR A 191 -5.66 -4.61 2.58
CA THR A 191 -5.42 -3.51 1.63
C THR A 191 -4.20 -2.69 2.05
N SER A 192 -4.09 -2.33 3.32
CA SER A 192 -2.92 -1.62 3.88
C SER A 192 -1.67 -2.49 3.83
N GLU A 193 -1.75 -3.76 4.22
CA GLU A 193 -0.61 -4.67 4.19
C GLU A 193 -0.05 -4.80 2.77
N ASN A 194 -0.92 -5.02 1.78
CA ASN A 194 -0.52 -5.08 0.38
C ASN A 194 0.15 -3.79 -0.09
N THR A 195 -0.45 -2.64 0.21
CA THR A 195 0.05 -1.32 -0.20
C THR A 195 1.38 -0.98 0.47
N ASN A 196 1.52 -1.27 1.76
CA ASN A 196 2.79 -1.12 2.46
C ASN A 196 3.89 -1.98 1.84
N GLY A 197 3.52 -3.19 1.37
CA GLY A 197 4.42 -4.03 0.58
C GLY A 197 4.84 -3.41 -0.76
N LEU A 198 3.98 -2.62 -1.42
CA LEU A 198 4.32 -1.87 -2.63
C LEU A 198 5.22 -0.67 -2.31
N ILE A 199 4.93 0.08 -1.25
CA ILE A 199 5.78 1.19 -0.77
C ILE A 199 7.20 0.70 -0.49
N ARG A 200 7.36 -0.54 -0.02
CA ARG A 200 8.66 -1.16 0.25
C ARG A 200 9.50 -1.46 -1.00
N GLN A 201 8.95 -1.35 -2.20
CA GLN A 201 9.74 -1.36 -3.43
C GLN A 201 10.59 -0.07 -3.55
N TYR A 202 10.04 1.07 -3.09
CA TYR A 202 10.67 2.39 -3.15
C TYR A 202 11.48 2.73 -1.89
N ILE A 203 11.06 2.20 -0.75
CA ILE A 203 11.68 2.40 0.56
C ILE A 203 11.87 1.03 1.22
N PRO A 204 12.97 0.32 0.95
CA PRO A 204 13.21 -1.03 1.47
C PRO A 204 13.14 -1.12 2.99
N LYS A 205 12.84 -2.31 3.52
CA LYS A 205 12.95 -2.55 4.98
C LYS A 205 14.39 -2.26 5.43
N GLY A 206 14.52 -1.67 6.61
CA GLY A 206 15.83 -1.33 7.15
C GLY A 206 16.36 0.04 6.71
N THR A 207 15.66 0.75 5.80
CA THR A 207 16.01 2.13 5.44
C THR A 207 15.57 3.09 6.55
N SER A 208 16.45 4.04 6.90
CA SER A 208 16.07 5.18 7.74
C SER A 208 15.07 6.06 7.02
N MET A 209 14.04 6.48 7.75
CA MET A 209 13.02 7.40 7.21
C MET A 209 13.41 8.88 7.39
N ALA A 210 14.51 9.21 8.08
CA ALA A 210 14.90 10.58 8.36
C ALA A 210 15.07 11.42 7.08
N LYS A 211 15.73 10.85 6.07
CA LYS A 211 15.99 11.50 4.79
C LYS A 211 14.81 11.49 3.80
N ILE A 212 13.70 10.81 4.14
CA ILE A 212 12.51 10.78 3.29
C ILE A 212 11.72 12.07 3.47
N SER A 213 11.57 12.84 2.41
CA SER A 213 10.76 14.08 2.41
C SER A 213 9.28 13.78 2.12
N GLN A 214 8.38 14.75 2.44
CA GLN A 214 6.98 14.66 2.03
C GLN A 214 6.83 14.67 0.49
N HIS A 215 7.71 15.41 -0.21
CA HIS A 215 7.73 15.39 -1.67
C HIS A 215 7.99 13.97 -2.21
N ARG A 216 8.97 13.24 -1.64
CA ARG A 216 9.22 11.84 -2.00
C ARG A 216 8.02 10.94 -1.71
N CYS A 217 7.33 11.14 -0.58
CA CYS A 217 6.08 10.42 -0.26
C CYS A 217 5.00 10.65 -1.33
N ASN A 218 4.82 11.91 -1.74
CA ASN A 218 3.85 12.27 -2.77
C ASN A 218 4.22 11.67 -4.14
N ALA A 219 5.50 11.64 -4.50
CA ALA A 219 5.98 11.02 -5.73
C ALA A 219 5.69 9.51 -5.76
N ILE A 220 5.99 8.80 -4.66
CA ILE A 220 5.67 7.37 -4.53
C ILE A 220 4.16 7.14 -4.63
N ALA A 221 3.35 7.93 -3.92
CA ALA A 221 1.90 7.81 -3.97
C ALA A 221 1.37 8.01 -5.41
N ARG A 222 1.89 9.00 -6.14
CA ARG A 222 1.52 9.26 -7.54
C ARG A 222 1.83 8.06 -8.43
N VAL A 223 3.04 7.51 -8.36
CA VAL A 223 3.42 6.33 -9.15
C VAL A 223 2.51 5.15 -8.82
N LEU A 224 2.24 4.87 -7.54
CA LEU A 224 1.36 3.78 -7.13
C LEU A 224 -0.10 4.00 -7.56
N ASN A 225 -0.57 5.26 -7.54
CA ASN A 225 -1.93 5.60 -7.92
C ASN A 225 -2.17 5.53 -9.44
N ASN A 226 -1.13 5.71 -10.24
CA ASN A 226 -1.20 5.61 -11.70
C ASN A 226 -1.06 4.18 -12.23
N ARG A 227 -0.73 3.20 -11.39
CA ARG A 227 -0.68 1.80 -11.82
C ARG A 227 -2.09 1.27 -12.08
N PRO A 228 -2.31 0.54 -13.19
CA PRO A 228 -3.59 -0.11 -13.44
C PRO A 228 -3.91 -1.12 -12.34
N ARG A 229 -5.19 -1.24 -12.00
CA ARG A 229 -5.63 -2.10 -10.90
C ARG A 229 -6.63 -3.13 -11.37
N LYS A 230 -6.36 -4.41 -11.12
CA LYS A 230 -7.26 -5.53 -11.46
C LYS A 230 -8.69 -5.28 -10.96
N ARG A 231 -8.84 -4.80 -9.73
CA ARG A 231 -10.14 -4.47 -9.13
C ARG A 231 -10.92 -3.37 -9.86
N LEU A 232 -10.26 -2.60 -10.72
CA LEU A 232 -10.85 -1.55 -11.56
C LEU A 232 -10.84 -1.95 -13.04
N GLY A 233 -10.65 -3.24 -13.38
CA GLY A 233 -10.55 -3.72 -14.74
C GLY A 233 -9.29 -3.23 -15.46
N PHE A 234 -8.21 -3.00 -14.72
CA PHE A 234 -6.92 -2.47 -15.20
C PHE A 234 -7.01 -1.05 -15.78
N LYS A 235 -7.90 -0.26 -15.22
CA LYS A 235 -7.98 1.20 -15.44
C LYS A 235 -7.19 1.95 -14.38
#